data_3931b9a101cfdc153759a61f49f9996b
#
_entry.id   3931b9a101cfdc153759a61f49f9996b
#
_cell.length_a   1.000
_cell.length_b   1.000
_cell.length_c   1.000
_cell.angle_alpha   90.00
_cell.angle_beta   90.00
_cell.angle_gamma   90.00
#
_symmetry.space_group_name_H-M   'P 1'
#
loop_
_entity.id
_entity.type
_entity.pdbx_description
1 polymer ?
#
loop_
_entity_poly.entity_id
_entity_poly.type
_entity_poly.pdbx_seq_one_letter_code
_entity_poly.pdbx_strand_id
1 'polypeptide(L)'
;MENDDLFGNHSHTPNNIPLADILRPKELIDFYGQLQLLDKDSLLRNAILTDNVGNIILSGPPGVGKTTLVGIISNYSRSTVINLNAIFSGIKDLRNAINDAKERLIRSNRKTILFIDEVHRFTSAQQDALLPSIENGTITFIGATTDNPYFAVNQALLSRSRVLKLKPLQSKDLTRIIQKVIRYYSELDEPKIINITKDAQEHLINFSSGDARTLINSLEYAVTISNKSNVKDNNLTISLAIAEDSVQNKKISYDKKGQNHFDIISAFIKSIRGSDPDATLFWLANMISAGEDPKYIFRRLLISASEDIGLADPNACLLYTSPSPRD
;
A
#
# COMPACT_ATOMS: atom_id res chain seq x y z
N MET A 1 -4.76 -9.17 32.97
CA MET A 1 -4.15 -8.29 31.98
C MET A 1 -4.57 -8.83 30.63
N GLU A 2 -5.64 -8.27 30.15
CA GLU A 2 -6.36 -8.71 28.95
C GLU A 2 -5.55 -8.41 27.70
N ASN A 3 -5.40 -9.44 26.88
CA ASN A 3 -4.78 -9.35 25.56
C ASN A 3 -5.73 -8.56 24.66
N ASP A 4 -5.32 -7.36 24.27
CA ASP A 4 -5.93 -6.62 23.16
C ASP A 4 -5.62 -7.38 21.86
N ASP A 5 -6.55 -8.21 21.49
CA ASP A 5 -6.56 -8.96 20.24
C ASP A 5 -7.07 -8.01 19.15
N LEU A 6 -6.18 -7.48 18.30
CA LEU A 6 -6.54 -6.58 17.18
C LEU A 6 -7.48 -7.23 16.15
N PHE A 7 -7.78 -8.51 16.29
CA PHE A 7 -8.80 -9.27 15.55
C PHE A 7 -9.85 -9.89 16.48
N GLY A 8 -9.76 -9.66 17.82
CA GLY A 8 -10.65 -10.16 18.84
C GLY A 8 -11.80 -9.19 19.09
N ASN A 9 -13.00 -9.65 18.93
CA ASN A 9 -14.30 -9.24 19.41
C ASN A 9 -14.28 -8.07 20.42
N HIS A 10 -14.05 -6.86 19.95
CA HIS A 10 -14.65 -5.70 20.60
C HIS A 10 -16.13 -5.69 20.22
N SER A 11 -17.00 -5.79 21.23
CA SER A 11 -18.42 -5.49 21.16
C SER A 11 -18.63 -4.00 20.80
N HIS A 12 -18.17 -3.61 19.60
CA HIS A 12 -18.53 -2.36 18.99
C HIS A 12 -19.79 -2.61 18.16
N THR A 13 -20.79 -1.81 18.41
CA THR A 13 -22.00 -1.71 17.59
C THR A 13 -21.61 -1.82 16.11
N PRO A 14 -22.31 -2.66 15.31
CA PRO A 14 -21.89 -3.03 13.95
C PRO A 14 -21.84 -1.86 12.94
N ASN A 15 -22.15 -0.64 13.36
CA ASN A 15 -22.31 0.51 12.46
C ASN A 15 -21.03 1.33 12.17
N ASN A 16 -19.84 0.94 12.64
CA ASN A 16 -18.64 1.78 12.48
C ASN A 16 -17.41 1.09 11.88
N ILE A 17 -17.50 -0.18 11.46
CA ILE A 17 -16.37 -0.87 10.82
C ILE A 17 -16.38 -0.53 9.33
N PRO A 18 -15.28 0.01 8.74
CA PRO A 18 -15.20 0.29 7.32
C PRO A 18 -15.46 -0.97 6.47
N LEU A 19 -16.22 -0.82 5.39
CA LEU A 19 -16.55 -1.93 4.49
C LEU A 19 -15.31 -2.68 3.98
N ALA A 20 -14.21 -1.95 3.74
CA ALA A 20 -12.93 -2.51 3.31
C ALA A 20 -12.34 -3.51 4.32
N ASP A 21 -12.61 -3.34 5.61
CA ASP A 21 -12.17 -4.29 6.65
C ASP A 21 -13.13 -5.46 6.80
N ILE A 22 -14.44 -5.24 6.67
CA ILE A 22 -15.47 -6.30 6.69
C ILE A 22 -15.24 -7.28 5.53
N LEU A 23 -14.97 -6.77 4.33
CA LEU A 23 -14.77 -7.57 3.12
C LEU A 23 -13.35 -8.11 2.96
N ARG A 24 -12.48 -7.92 3.94
CA ARG A 24 -11.11 -8.41 3.89
C ARG A 24 -11.08 -9.93 3.73
N PRO A 25 -10.41 -10.47 2.67
CA PRO A 25 -10.27 -11.90 2.46
C PRO A 25 -9.63 -12.60 3.68
N LYS A 26 -10.20 -13.74 4.05
CA LYS A 26 -9.69 -14.60 5.13
C LYS A 26 -9.00 -15.85 4.60
N GLU A 27 -9.25 -16.22 3.35
CA GLU A 27 -8.74 -17.40 2.69
C GLU A 27 -8.02 -17.05 1.38
N LEU A 28 -7.10 -17.92 0.94
CA LEU A 28 -6.36 -17.73 -0.31
C LEU A 28 -7.26 -17.71 -1.55
N ILE A 29 -8.40 -18.43 -1.52
CA ILE A 29 -9.33 -18.49 -2.65
C ILE A 29 -10.04 -17.17 -2.89
N ASP A 30 -10.24 -16.39 -1.83
CA ASP A 30 -10.91 -15.08 -1.85
C ASP A 30 -9.94 -13.93 -2.13
N PHE A 31 -8.65 -14.22 -2.21
CA PHE A 31 -7.62 -13.22 -2.45
C PHE A 31 -7.43 -13.02 -3.96
N TYR A 32 -7.92 -11.91 -4.48
CA TYR A 32 -7.85 -11.59 -5.90
C TYR A 32 -6.53 -10.93 -6.28
N GLY A 33 -6.06 -11.24 -7.47
CA GLY A 33 -4.79 -10.71 -8.02
C GLY A 33 -3.55 -11.45 -7.53
N GLN A 34 -2.38 -10.85 -7.76
CA GLN A 34 -1.07 -11.35 -7.35
C GLN A 34 -0.76 -12.79 -7.84
N LEU A 35 -1.26 -13.18 -9.02
CA LEU A 35 -1.09 -14.53 -9.56
C LEU A 35 0.39 -14.96 -9.63
N GLN A 36 1.31 -14.00 -9.87
CA GLN A 36 2.75 -14.27 -9.89
C GLN A 36 3.30 -14.78 -8.53
N LEU A 37 2.58 -14.53 -7.43
CA LEU A 37 2.97 -14.95 -6.08
C LEU A 37 2.12 -16.11 -5.54
N LEU A 38 0.87 -16.22 -5.99
CA LEU A 38 -0.15 -17.11 -5.39
C LEU A 38 -0.76 -18.11 -6.36
N ASP A 39 -0.17 -18.29 -7.55
CA ASP A 39 -0.60 -19.35 -8.47
C ASP A 39 -0.41 -20.75 -7.83
N LYS A 40 -1.10 -21.76 -8.38
CA LYS A 40 -1.19 -23.10 -7.81
C LYS A 40 0.18 -23.70 -7.48
N ASP A 41 1.17 -23.45 -8.35
CA ASP A 41 2.53 -23.98 -8.24
C ASP A 41 3.53 -22.99 -7.63
N SER A 42 3.07 -21.85 -7.13
CA SER A 42 3.95 -20.82 -6.59
C SER A 42 4.57 -21.24 -5.26
N LEU A 43 5.84 -20.86 -5.08
CA LEU A 43 6.58 -21.15 -3.85
C LEU A 43 5.90 -20.55 -2.61
N LEU A 44 5.34 -19.33 -2.73
CA LEU A 44 4.69 -18.68 -1.60
C LEU A 44 3.40 -19.41 -1.20
N ARG A 45 2.56 -19.79 -2.17
CA ARG A 45 1.35 -20.54 -1.90
C ARG A 45 1.64 -21.86 -1.20
N ASN A 46 2.63 -22.60 -1.69
CA ASN A 46 3.05 -23.85 -1.08
C ASN A 46 3.60 -23.63 0.33
N ALA A 47 4.39 -22.58 0.54
CA ALA A 47 4.91 -22.22 1.85
C ALA A 47 3.79 -21.88 2.85
N ILE A 48 2.72 -21.19 2.41
CA ILE A 48 1.55 -20.90 3.25
C ILE A 48 0.82 -22.20 3.63
N LEU A 49 0.55 -23.06 2.63
CA LEU A 49 -0.18 -24.31 2.85
C LEU A 49 0.58 -25.30 3.73
N THR A 50 1.92 -25.26 3.73
CA THR A 50 2.79 -26.12 4.54
C THR A 50 3.25 -25.47 5.84
N ASP A 51 2.72 -24.28 6.19
CA ASP A 51 3.11 -23.50 7.38
C ASP A 51 4.63 -23.26 7.49
N ASN A 52 5.28 -22.97 6.37
CA ASN A 52 6.72 -22.74 6.27
C ASN A 52 7.06 -21.50 5.44
N VAL A 53 6.49 -20.35 5.82
CA VAL A 53 6.59 -19.11 5.03
C VAL A 53 8.01 -18.53 5.07
N GLY A 54 8.74 -18.68 6.16
CA GLY A 54 10.05 -18.05 6.36
C GLY A 54 9.96 -16.52 6.52
N ASN A 55 11.12 -15.86 6.48
CA ASN A 55 11.17 -14.40 6.60
C ASN A 55 10.88 -13.75 5.24
N ILE A 56 9.92 -12.82 5.21
CA ILE A 56 9.51 -12.13 3.99
C ILE A 56 9.34 -10.63 4.20
N ILE A 57 9.57 -9.87 3.14
CA ILE A 57 9.26 -8.45 3.06
C ILE A 57 8.30 -8.25 1.89
N LEU A 58 7.08 -7.83 2.21
CA LEU A 58 6.04 -7.51 1.24
C LEU A 58 6.18 -6.05 0.82
N SER A 59 6.50 -5.81 -0.44
CA SER A 59 6.65 -4.47 -1.00
C SER A 59 5.57 -4.23 -2.06
N GLY A 60 5.04 -3.01 -2.12
CA GLY A 60 4.07 -2.62 -3.14
C GLY A 60 3.21 -1.44 -2.72
N PRO A 61 2.45 -0.85 -3.66
CA PRO A 61 1.62 0.32 -3.39
C PRO A 61 0.55 0.05 -2.32
N PRO A 62 -0.10 1.09 -1.78
CA PRO A 62 -1.21 0.90 -0.84
C PRO A 62 -2.36 0.12 -1.48
N GLY A 63 -3.17 -0.54 -0.66
CA GLY A 63 -4.40 -1.22 -1.07
C GLY A 63 -4.26 -2.46 -1.95
N VAL A 64 -3.03 -2.96 -2.23
CA VAL A 64 -2.80 -4.16 -3.05
C VAL A 64 -2.89 -5.48 -2.28
N GLY A 65 -3.18 -5.42 -0.96
CA GLY A 65 -3.43 -6.60 -0.13
C GLY A 65 -2.25 -7.07 0.71
N LYS A 66 -1.21 -6.25 0.99
CA LYS A 66 -0.06 -6.64 1.85
C LYS A 66 -0.52 -7.16 3.22
N THR A 67 -1.21 -6.33 3.99
CA THR A 67 -1.72 -6.67 5.33
C THR A 67 -2.77 -7.79 5.28
N THR A 68 -3.57 -7.84 4.21
CA THR A 68 -4.54 -8.92 3.97
C THR A 68 -3.85 -10.27 3.79
N LEU A 69 -2.76 -10.30 3.00
CA LEU A 69 -1.99 -11.53 2.79
C LEU A 69 -1.39 -12.05 4.11
N VAL A 70 -0.92 -11.14 4.97
CA VAL A 70 -0.44 -11.53 6.31
C VAL A 70 -1.56 -12.10 7.17
N GLY A 71 -2.76 -11.51 7.13
CA GLY A 71 -3.94 -12.06 7.80
C GLY A 71 -4.27 -13.49 7.32
N ILE A 72 -4.19 -13.74 6.01
CA ILE A 72 -4.36 -15.08 5.44
C ILE A 72 -3.25 -16.02 5.94
N ILE A 73 -1.98 -15.61 5.87
CA ILE A 73 -0.85 -16.42 6.41
C ILE A 73 -1.11 -16.78 7.88
N SER A 74 -1.60 -15.82 8.67
CA SER A 74 -1.97 -16.05 10.08
C SER A 74 -3.02 -17.13 10.23
N ASN A 75 -4.04 -17.18 9.37
CA ASN A 75 -5.11 -18.18 9.44
C ASN A 75 -4.64 -19.60 9.07
N TYR A 76 -3.65 -19.71 8.20
CA TYR A 76 -3.07 -21.00 7.81
C TYR A 76 -1.95 -21.45 8.74
N SER A 77 -1.37 -20.55 9.55
CA SER A 77 -0.25 -20.88 10.42
C SER A 77 -0.70 -21.35 11.81
N ARG A 78 0.03 -22.30 12.35
CA ARG A 78 -0.07 -22.73 13.76
C ARG A 78 0.69 -21.80 14.71
N SER A 79 1.44 -20.86 14.18
CA SER A 79 2.24 -19.90 14.92
C SER A 79 1.34 -18.82 15.56
N THR A 80 1.81 -18.22 16.64
CA THR A 80 1.17 -17.01 17.17
C THR A 80 1.61 -15.83 16.33
N VAL A 81 0.67 -14.98 15.90
CA VAL A 81 1.01 -13.76 15.13
C VAL A 81 0.95 -12.56 16.08
N ILE A 82 2.04 -11.77 16.09
CA ILE A 82 2.12 -10.48 16.76
C ILE A 82 2.19 -9.42 15.68
N ASN A 83 1.29 -8.44 15.75
CA ASN A 83 1.22 -7.33 14.79
C ASN A 83 1.79 -6.07 15.45
N LEU A 84 2.77 -5.45 14.81
CA LEU A 84 3.28 -4.14 15.15
C LEU A 84 3.11 -3.19 13.97
N ASN A 85 2.75 -1.96 14.25
CA ASN A 85 2.77 -0.90 13.25
C ASN A 85 3.93 0.04 13.55
N ALA A 86 4.89 0.14 12.64
CA ALA A 86 6.11 0.92 12.86
C ALA A 86 5.86 2.43 13.05
N ILE A 87 4.67 2.94 12.71
CA ILE A 87 4.29 4.34 12.95
C ILE A 87 4.01 4.59 14.43
N PHE A 88 3.40 3.62 15.13
CA PHE A 88 2.95 3.76 16.51
C PHE A 88 3.82 3.00 17.51
N SER A 89 4.56 1.99 17.06
CA SER A 89 5.35 1.10 17.91
C SER A 89 6.79 1.58 18.06
N GLY A 90 7.29 1.59 19.30
CA GLY A 90 8.66 1.94 19.65
C GLY A 90 9.58 0.74 19.83
N ILE A 91 10.86 1.02 20.17
CA ILE A 91 11.85 -0.03 20.47
C ILE A 91 11.43 -0.89 21.68
N LYS A 92 10.67 -0.33 22.62
CA LYS A 92 10.16 -1.03 23.80
C LYS A 92 9.14 -2.10 23.41
N ASP A 93 8.20 -1.75 22.53
CA ASP A 93 7.16 -2.67 22.04
C ASP A 93 7.78 -3.82 21.26
N LEU A 94 8.78 -3.50 20.43
CA LEU A 94 9.55 -4.49 19.68
C LEU A 94 10.26 -5.49 20.62
N ARG A 95 10.94 -4.99 21.67
CA ARG A 95 11.61 -5.85 22.67
C ARG A 95 10.62 -6.71 23.46
N ASN A 96 9.48 -6.15 23.83
CA ASN A 96 8.42 -6.91 24.50
C ASN A 96 7.92 -8.06 23.62
N ALA A 97 7.59 -7.77 22.35
CA ALA A 97 7.15 -8.78 21.39
C ALA A 97 8.18 -9.91 21.18
N ILE A 98 9.47 -9.57 21.14
CA ILE A 98 10.56 -10.55 21.05
C ILE A 98 10.66 -11.40 22.34
N ASN A 99 10.55 -10.79 23.50
CA ASN A 99 10.60 -11.51 24.78
C ASN A 99 9.41 -12.46 24.93
N ASP A 100 8.21 -12.01 24.59
CA ASP A 100 7.00 -12.85 24.58
C ASP A 100 7.15 -14.03 23.61
N ALA A 101 7.77 -13.81 22.45
CA ALA A 101 8.05 -14.88 21.50
C ALA A 101 9.03 -15.91 22.06
N LYS A 102 10.10 -15.47 22.77
CA LYS A 102 11.05 -16.36 23.44
C LYS A 102 10.37 -17.19 24.52
N GLU A 103 9.57 -16.57 25.37
CA GLU A 103 8.85 -17.29 26.43
C GLU A 103 7.88 -18.34 25.87
N ARG A 104 7.13 -18.00 24.80
CA ARG A 104 6.24 -18.96 24.14
C ARG A 104 7.00 -20.12 23.53
N LEU A 105 8.13 -19.88 22.90
CA LEU A 105 8.95 -20.90 22.30
C LEU A 105 9.46 -21.88 23.39
N ILE A 106 9.91 -21.34 24.53
CA ILE A 106 10.42 -22.17 25.67
C ILE A 106 9.29 -22.96 26.34
N ARG A 107 8.14 -22.30 26.61
CA ARG A 107 7.04 -22.91 27.39
C ARG A 107 6.19 -23.89 26.59
N SER A 108 5.95 -23.62 25.32
CA SER A 108 4.99 -24.36 24.50
C SER A 108 5.52 -24.84 23.15
N ASN A 109 6.80 -24.63 22.88
CA ASN A 109 7.44 -24.91 21.57
C ASN A 109 6.65 -24.30 20.38
N ARG A 110 5.93 -23.20 20.62
CA ARG A 110 5.11 -22.53 19.63
C ARG A 110 5.88 -21.38 19.00
N LYS A 111 5.99 -21.40 17.68
CA LYS A 111 6.65 -20.35 16.90
C LYS A 111 5.82 -19.06 16.92
N THR A 112 6.48 -17.95 16.70
CA THR A 112 5.84 -16.63 16.61
C THR A 112 6.18 -15.99 15.28
N ILE A 113 5.17 -15.54 14.55
CA ILE A 113 5.31 -14.66 13.39
C ILE A 113 5.20 -13.23 13.90
N LEU A 114 6.25 -12.44 13.70
CA LEU A 114 6.23 -11.02 13.99
C LEU A 114 5.98 -10.25 12.69
N PHE A 115 4.78 -9.69 12.57
CA PHE A 115 4.42 -8.83 11.45
C PHE A 115 4.67 -7.37 11.82
N ILE A 116 5.40 -6.65 10.95
CA ILE A 116 5.66 -5.22 11.08
C ILE A 116 5.13 -4.50 9.86
N ASP A 117 4.04 -3.76 10.04
CA ASP A 117 3.50 -2.90 8.99
C ASP A 117 4.29 -1.58 8.91
N GLU A 118 4.49 -1.08 7.68
CA GLU A 118 5.27 0.12 7.36
C GLU A 118 6.71 0.07 7.93
N VAL A 119 7.39 -1.08 7.77
CA VAL A 119 8.72 -1.35 8.36
C VAL A 119 9.78 -0.28 8.02
N HIS A 120 9.61 0.45 6.92
CA HIS A 120 10.47 1.57 6.53
C HIS A 120 10.43 2.75 7.52
N ARG A 121 9.45 2.81 8.41
CA ARG A 121 9.36 3.82 9.48
C ARG A 121 10.26 3.50 10.68
N PHE A 122 10.71 2.26 10.80
CA PHE A 122 11.69 1.92 11.81
C PHE A 122 13.07 2.45 11.46
N THR A 123 13.75 3.00 12.46
CA THR A 123 15.16 3.39 12.34
C THR A 123 16.05 2.16 12.11
N SER A 124 17.25 2.35 11.57
CA SER A 124 18.21 1.25 11.39
C SER A 124 18.48 0.48 12.69
N ALA A 125 18.59 1.17 13.82
CA ALA A 125 18.79 0.53 15.13
C ALA A 125 17.59 -0.34 15.56
N GLN A 126 16.36 0.03 15.22
CA GLN A 126 15.17 -0.79 15.49
C GLN A 126 15.12 -2.01 14.57
N GLN A 127 15.51 -1.85 13.31
CA GLN A 127 15.62 -2.96 12.36
C GLN A 127 16.72 -3.94 12.77
N ASP A 128 17.88 -3.44 13.26
CA ASP A 128 19.00 -4.27 13.76
C ASP A 128 18.62 -5.08 15.00
N ALA A 129 17.74 -4.55 15.85
CA ALA A 129 17.25 -5.24 17.04
C ALA A 129 16.48 -6.53 16.74
N LEU A 130 15.97 -6.71 15.52
CA LEU A 130 15.30 -7.92 15.04
C LEU A 130 16.27 -9.05 14.71
N LEU A 131 17.48 -8.72 14.25
CA LEU A 131 18.42 -9.67 13.64
C LEU A 131 18.73 -10.89 14.53
N PRO A 132 19.08 -10.72 15.82
CA PRO A 132 19.40 -11.88 16.67
C PRO A 132 18.23 -12.86 16.80
N SER A 133 16.99 -12.36 16.80
CA SER A 133 15.79 -13.18 16.99
C SER A 133 15.34 -13.87 15.70
N ILE A 134 15.69 -13.29 14.56
CA ILE A 134 15.51 -13.89 13.24
C ILE A 134 16.55 -14.99 13.02
N GLU A 135 17.82 -14.74 13.36
CA GLU A 135 18.93 -15.68 13.17
C GLU A 135 18.80 -16.94 14.01
N ASN A 136 18.37 -16.79 15.25
CA ASN A 136 18.18 -17.94 16.15
C ASN A 136 16.80 -18.62 16.00
N GLY A 137 15.96 -18.15 15.07
CA GLY A 137 14.64 -18.73 14.78
C GLY A 137 13.59 -18.50 15.87
N THR A 138 13.82 -17.57 16.82
CA THR A 138 12.82 -17.21 17.85
C THR A 138 11.55 -16.63 17.21
N ILE A 139 11.72 -15.85 16.15
CA ILE A 139 10.63 -15.25 15.38
C ILE A 139 10.78 -15.57 13.90
N THR A 140 9.65 -15.65 13.20
CA THR A 140 9.55 -15.53 11.75
C THR A 140 9.13 -14.10 11.43
N PHE A 141 9.95 -13.39 10.69
CA PHE A 141 9.72 -11.98 10.40
C PHE A 141 8.89 -11.80 9.11
N ILE A 142 7.85 -11.00 9.17
CA ILE A 142 7.11 -10.52 8.00
C ILE A 142 7.06 -9.00 8.06
N GLY A 143 7.72 -8.33 7.13
CA GLY A 143 7.66 -6.86 6.98
C GLY A 143 6.75 -6.46 5.84
N ALA A 144 6.01 -5.36 5.98
CA ALA A 144 5.31 -4.71 4.87
C ALA A 144 5.82 -3.28 4.70
N THR A 145 5.94 -2.84 3.44
CA THR A 145 6.36 -1.49 3.10
C THR A 145 5.71 -1.02 1.80
N THR A 146 5.42 0.28 1.72
CA THR A 146 5.03 0.95 0.48
C THR A 146 6.25 1.43 -0.31
N ASP A 147 7.38 1.62 0.37
CA ASP A 147 8.61 2.11 -0.22
C ASP A 147 9.42 0.98 -0.88
N ASN A 148 10.42 1.35 -1.65
CA ASN A 148 11.36 0.40 -2.20
C ASN A 148 12.19 -0.23 -1.07
N PRO A 149 12.06 -1.55 -0.83
CA PRO A 149 12.71 -2.20 0.30
C PRO A 149 14.23 -2.10 0.26
N TYR A 150 14.83 -2.03 -0.92
CA TYR A 150 16.28 -1.95 -1.09
C TYR A 150 16.88 -0.62 -0.60
N PHE A 151 16.07 0.43 -0.46
CA PHE A 151 16.47 1.72 0.11
C PHE A 151 15.96 1.94 1.53
N ALA A 152 14.84 1.32 1.87
CA ALA A 152 14.10 1.58 3.08
C ALA A 152 14.39 0.59 4.22
N VAL A 153 14.93 -0.58 3.88
CA VAL A 153 15.25 -1.65 4.84
C VAL A 153 16.76 -1.89 4.83
N ASN A 154 17.34 -2.13 6.02
CA ASN A 154 18.78 -2.37 6.12
C ASN A 154 19.19 -3.68 5.42
N GLN A 155 20.43 -3.70 4.95
CA GLN A 155 20.98 -4.83 4.17
C GLN A 155 21.00 -6.15 4.96
N ALA A 156 21.22 -6.09 6.26
CA ALA A 156 21.30 -7.26 7.11
C ALA A 156 19.92 -7.96 7.22
N LEU A 157 18.83 -7.19 7.26
CA LEU A 157 17.46 -7.71 7.27
C LEU A 157 17.04 -8.21 5.88
N LEU A 158 17.43 -7.48 4.82
CA LEU A 158 17.19 -7.88 3.43
C LEU A 158 17.84 -9.22 3.09
N SER A 159 19.09 -9.42 3.50
CA SER A 159 19.83 -10.67 3.21
C SER A 159 19.23 -11.91 3.87
N ARG A 160 18.41 -11.73 4.91
CA ARG A 160 17.74 -12.80 5.66
C ARG A 160 16.27 -12.96 5.34
N SER A 161 15.75 -12.16 4.40
CA SER A 161 14.34 -12.11 4.03
C SER A 161 14.16 -12.22 2.53
N ARG A 162 13.07 -12.83 2.10
CA ARG A 162 12.65 -12.81 0.69
C ARG A 162 11.83 -11.57 0.41
N VAL A 163 12.23 -10.77 -0.56
CA VAL A 163 11.42 -9.61 -0.99
C VAL A 163 10.38 -10.08 -2.00
N LEU A 164 9.11 -9.87 -1.67
CA LEU A 164 7.97 -10.21 -2.52
C LEU A 164 7.27 -8.92 -2.95
N LYS A 165 7.31 -8.64 -4.26
CA LYS A 165 6.71 -7.42 -4.81
C LYS A 165 5.26 -7.69 -5.23
N LEU A 166 4.32 -7.02 -4.56
CA LEU A 166 2.91 -6.98 -4.94
C LEU A 166 2.71 -5.89 -5.99
N LYS A 167 1.91 -6.21 -7.00
CA LYS A 167 1.57 -5.30 -8.10
C LYS A 167 0.21 -4.65 -7.86
N PRO A 168 -0.07 -3.47 -8.47
CA PRO A 168 -1.44 -2.96 -8.54
C PRO A 168 -2.40 -4.02 -9.08
N LEU A 169 -3.63 -4.04 -8.56
CA LEU A 169 -4.66 -4.97 -9.01
C LEU A 169 -5.10 -4.64 -10.45
N GLN A 170 -5.34 -5.66 -11.24
CA GLN A 170 -5.82 -5.49 -12.61
C GLN A 170 -7.33 -5.22 -12.63
N SER A 171 -7.83 -4.62 -13.71
CA SER A 171 -9.26 -4.32 -13.87
C SER A 171 -10.16 -5.53 -13.64
N LYS A 172 -9.74 -6.72 -14.06
CA LYS A 172 -10.48 -7.99 -13.82
C LYS A 172 -10.59 -8.33 -12.32
N ASP A 173 -9.55 -8.04 -11.54
CA ASP A 173 -9.54 -8.32 -10.10
C ASP A 173 -10.41 -7.31 -9.36
N LEU A 174 -10.34 -6.04 -9.76
CA LEU A 174 -11.18 -4.96 -9.26
C LEU A 174 -12.66 -5.20 -9.56
N THR A 175 -12.99 -5.70 -10.77
CA THR A 175 -14.36 -6.10 -11.12
C THR A 175 -14.89 -7.19 -10.16
N ARG A 176 -14.07 -8.18 -9.82
CA ARG A 176 -14.46 -9.22 -8.83
C ARG A 176 -14.70 -8.63 -7.44
N ILE A 177 -13.90 -7.64 -7.05
CA ILE A 177 -14.10 -6.92 -5.77
C ILE A 177 -15.43 -6.16 -5.79
N ILE A 178 -15.77 -5.47 -6.89
CA ILE A 178 -17.08 -4.82 -7.06
C ILE A 178 -18.21 -5.84 -6.89
N GLN A 179 -18.13 -6.99 -7.54
CA GLN A 179 -19.12 -8.06 -7.42
C GLN A 179 -19.24 -8.58 -5.97
N LYS A 180 -18.12 -8.66 -5.24
CA LYS A 180 -18.12 -9.03 -3.83
C LYS A 180 -18.82 -7.99 -2.97
N VAL A 181 -18.61 -6.70 -3.24
CA VAL A 181 -19.32 -5.60 -2.57
C VAL A 181 -20.82 -5.68 -2.83
N ILE A 182 -21.23 -5.85 -4.09
CA ILE A 182 -22.66 -5.97 -4.48
C ILE A 182 -23.31 -7.15 -3.75
N ARG A 183 -22.64 -8.31 -3.73
CA ARG A 183 -23.14 -9.50 -3.03
C ARG A 183 -23.30 -9.23 -1.54
N TYR A 184 -22.33 -8.60 -0.90
CA TYR A 184 -22.42 -8.25 0.52
C TYR A 184 -23.69 -7.44 0.83
N TYR A 185 -23.99 -6.41 0.03
CA TYR A 185 -25.19 -5.60 0.24
C TYR A 185 -26.51 -6.36 -0.03
N SER A 186 -26.48 -7.38 -0.90
CA SER A 186 -27.65 -8.23 -1.15
C SER A 186 -27.90 -9.27 -0.05
N GLU A 187 -26.91 -9.56 0.79
CA GLU A 187 -26.96 -10.54 1.88
C GLU A 187 -27.21 -9.91 3.25
N LEU A 188 -27.37 -8.58 3.34
CA LEU A 188 -27.70 -7.89 4.58
C LEU A 188 -29.15 -8.21 5.03
N ASP A 189 -29.45 -7.99 6.32
CA ASP A 189 -30.80 -8.12 6.89
C ASP A 189 -31.83 -7.27 6.14
N GLU A 190 -31.41 -6.09 5.67
CA GLU A 190 -32.15 -5.25 4.73
C GLU A 190 -31.45 -5.31 3.36
N PRO A 191 -31.81 -6.25 2.47
CA PRO A 191 -31.12 -6.46 1.21
C PRO A 191 -31.23 -5.24 0.30
N LYS A 192 -30.10 -4.84 -0.29
CA LYS A 192 -30.04 -3.77 -1.29
C LYS A 192 -29.57 -4.34 -2.62
N ILE A 193 -30.33 -4.08 -3.66
CA ILE A 193 -29.98 -4.46 -5.03
C ILE A 193 -29.21 -3.28 -5.62
N ILE A 194 -27.92 -3.47 -5.85
CA ILE A 194 -27.06 -2.43 -6.40
C ILE A 194 -26.82 -2.70 -7.87
N ASN A 195 -27.24 -1.78 -8.73
CA ASN A 195 -26.98 -1.77 -10.16
C ASN A 195 -25.93 -0.69 -10.47
N ILE A 196 -24.81 -1.07 -11.07
CA ILE A 196 -23.75 -0.14 -11.47
C ILE A 196 -23.74 -0.06 -12.99
N THR A 197 -23.80 1.16 -13.54
CA THR A 197 -23.65 1.34 -14.99
C THR A 197 -22.24 1.03 -15.44
N LYS A 198 -22.04 0.60 -16.69
CA LYS A 198 -20.71 0.24 -17.22
C LYS A 198 -19.72 1.41 -17.08
N ASP A 199 -20.15 2.60 -17.45
CA ASP A 199 -19.33 3.81 -17.39
C ASP A 199 -18.91 4.15 -15.96
N ALA A 200 -19.84 4.01 -14.99
CA ALA A 200 -19.54 4.18 -13.56
C ALA A 200 -18.54 3.14 -13.05
N GLN A 201 -18.70 1.88 -13.46
CA GLN A 201 -17.77 0.81 -13.09
C GLN A 201 -16.37 1.08 -13.65
N GLU A 202 -16.25 1.43 -14.92
CA GLU A 202 -14.97 1.77 -15.56
C GLU A 202 -14.32 2.98 -14.89
N HIS A 203 -15.10 4.00 -14.57
CA HIS A 203 -14.62 5.19 -13.86
C HIS A 203 -14.03 4.85 -12.50
N LEU A 204 -14.75 4.07 -11.66
CA LEU A 204 -14.30 3.64 -10.33
C LEU A 204 -13.03 2.76 -10.41
N ILE A 205 -12.96 1.86 -11.39
CA ILE A 205 -11.79 1.00 -11.62
C ILE A 205 -10.57 1.86 -11.99
N ASN A 206 -10.70 2.75 -12.96
CA ASN A 206 -9.62 3.61 -13.42
C ASN A 206 -9.13 4.54 -12.31
N PHE A 207 -10.06 5.12 -11.56
CA PHE A 207 -9.73 5.98 -10.44
C PHE A 207 -8.98 5.26 -9.32
N SER A 208 -9.38 4.03 -8.98
CA SER A 208 -8.73 3.26 -7.92
C SER A 208 -7.26 2.93 -8.23
N SER A 209 -6.86 2.96 -9.51
CA SER A 209 -5.48 2.72 -9.96
C SER A 209 -4.87 1.43 -9.38
N GLY A 210 -5.68 0.38 -9.21
CA GLY A 210 -5.26 -0.90 -8.65
C GLY A 210 -5.28 -1.01 -7.13
N ASP A 211 -5.84 -0.02 -6.42
CA ASP A 211 -6.02 0.00 -4.96
C ASP A 211 -7.42 -0.47 -4.59
N ALA A 212 -7.53 -1.68 -4.00
CA ALA A 212 -8.79 -2.26 -3.56
C ALA A 212 -9.47 -1.45 -2.43
N ARG A 213 -8.69 -0.88 -1.51
CA ARG A 213 -9.23 -0.09 -0.39
C ARG A 213 -9.90 1.18 -0.92
N THR A 214 -9.23 1.88 -1.83
CA THR A 214 -9.79 3.07 -2.50
C THR A 214 -11.07 2.71 -3.25
N LEU A 215 -11.10 1.60 -4.00
CA LEU A 215 -12.28 1.15 -4.73
C LEU A 215 -13.47 0.87 -3.80
N ILE A 216 -13.23 0.08 -2.73
CA ILE A 216 -14.30 -0.29 -1.78
C ILE A 216 -14.85 0.95 -1.07
N ASN A 217 -13.98 1.86 -0.62
CA ASN A 217 -14.41 3.10 0.05
C ASN A 217 -15.22 4.00 -0.91
N SER A 218 -14.81 4.11 -2.17
CA SER A 218 -15.58 4.87 -3.18
C SER A 218 -16.95 4.25 -3.43
N LEU A 219 -17.04 2.91 -3.49
CA LEU A 219 -18.30 2.21 -3.63
C LEU A 219 -19.20 2.38 -2.39
N GLU A 220 -18.66 2.27 -1.19
CA GLU A 220 -19.40 2.50 0.07
C GLU A 220 -20.00 3.91 0.09
N TYR A 221 -19.23 4.89 -0.35
CA TYR A 221 -19.69 6.27 -0.43
C TYR A 221 -20.75 6.46 -1.54
N ALA A 222 -20.57 5.85 -2.71
CA ALA A 222 -21.55 5.87 -3.81
C ALA A 222 -22.89 5.25 -3.38
N VAL A 223 -22.88 4.14 -2.64
CA VAL A 223 -24.07 3.51 -2.05
C VAL A 223 -24.75 4.46 -1.06
N THR A 224 -23.96 5.16 -0.24
CA THR A 224 -24.49 6.12 0.75
C THR A 224 -25.18 7.32 0.07
N ILE A 225 -24.60 7.85 -1.02
CA ILE A 225 -25.20 8.92 -1.83
C ILE A 225 -26.51 8.42 -2.47
N SER A 226 -26.48 7.26 -3.12
CA SER A 226 -27.65 6.67 -3.78
C SER A 226 -28.82 6.41 -2.81
N ASN A 227 -28.52 5.98 -1.58
CA ASN A 227 -29.52 5.78 -0.53
C ASN A 227 -30.23 7.08 -0.12
N LYS A 228 -29.53 8.19 -0.06
CA LYS A 228 -30.11 9.50 0.28
C LYS A 228 -31.07 10.00 -0.81
N SER A 229 -30.81 9.63 -2.06
CA SER A 229 -31.62 10.05 -3.21
C SER A 229 -32.90 9.20 -3.38
N ASN A 230 -32.93 7.94 -2.87
CA ASN A 230 -34.01 6.96 -3.09
C ASN A 230 -34.42 6.28 -1.77
N VAL A 231 -34.98 7.05 -0.83
CA VAL A 231 -35.34 6.57 0.54
C VAL A 231 -36.39 5.45 0.57
N LYS A 232 -37.07 5.14 -0.55
CA LYS A 232 -38.16 4.15 -0.60
C LYS A 232 -37.90 2.91 -1.44
N ASP A 233 -36.83 2.88 -2.24
CA ASP A 233 -36.53 1.75 -3.12
C ASP A 233 -35.25 1.02 -2.69
N ASN A 234 -35.37 -0.28 -2.46
CA ASN A 234 -34.19 -1.14 -2.20
C ASN A 234 -33.30 -1.32 -3.44
N ASN A 235 -33.70 -0.78 -4.59
CA ASN A 235 -32.96 -0.80 -5.86
C ASN A 235 -32.15 0.48 -6.00
N LEU A 236 -30.84 0.37 -5.81
CA LEU A 236 -29.90 1.48 -5.92
C LEU A 236 -29.17 1.43 -7.28
N THR A 237 -29.24 2.50 -8.04
CA THR A 237 -28.50 2.61 -9.30
C THR A 237 -27.35 3.60 -9.12
N ILE A 238 -26.12 3.12 -9.31
CA ILE A 238 -24.92 3.95 -9.32
C ILE A 238 -24.65 4.36 -10.77
N SER A 239 -24.99 5.60 -11.09
CA SER A 239 -24.67 6.24 -12.38
C SER A 239 -23.26 6.83 -12.39
N LEU A 240 -22.78 7.24 -13.57
CA LEU A 240 -21.48 7.90 -13.69
C LEU A 240 -21.38 9.15 -12.79
N ALA A 241 -22.41 9.99 -12.76
CA ALA A 241 -22.43 11.18 -11.90
C ALA A 241 -22.25 10.86 -10.42
N ILE A 242 -22.91 9.82 -9.92
CA ILE A 242 -22.76 9.36 -8.52
C ILE A 242 -21.35 8.78 -8.30
N ALA A 243 -20.79 8.07 -9.27
CA ALA A 243 -19.43 7.55 -9.20
C ALA A 243 -18.41 8.69 -9.16
N GLU A 244 -18.57 9.72 -9.98
CA GLU A 244 -17.73 10.92 -9.96
C GLU A 244 -17.82 11.67 -8.63
N ASP A 245 -19.01 11.88 -8.10
CA ASP A 245 -19.23 12.50 -6.79
C ASP A 245 -18.61 11.70 -5.64
N SER A 246 -18.67 10.37 -5.72
CA SER A 246 -18.08 9.48 -4.70
C SER A 246 -16.56 9.50 -4.66
N VAL A 247 -15.94 9.99 -5.73
CA VAL A 247 -14.51 10.01 -5.96
C VAL A 247 -13.90 11.38 -5.77
N GLN A 248 -14.72 12.43 -5.57
CA GLN A 248 -14.25 13.80 -5.41
C GLN A 248 -13.18 13.91 -4.31
N ASN A 249 -12.02 14.49 -4.69
CA ASN A 249 -10.86 14.82 -3.85
C ASN A 249 -9.77 13.76 -3.64
N LYS A 250 -9.54 12.86 -4.56
CA LYS A 250 -8.18 12.29 -4.62
C LYS A 250 -7.26 13.35 -5.22
N LYS A 251 -6.61 14.19 -4.38
CA LYS A 251 -5.35 14.83 -4.78
C LYS A 251 -4.49 13.72 -5.38
N ILE A 252 -4.00 13.92 -6.62
CA ILE A 252 -3.00 13.03 -7.22
C ILE A 252 -2.04 12.65 -6.11
N SER A 253 -1.97 11.35 -5.78
CA SER A 253 -1.15 10.89 -4.65
C SER A 253 0.32 11.00 -5.07
N TYR A 254 0.81 12.22 -5.05
CA TYR A 254 2.20 12.53 -5.18
C TYR A 254 2.80 12.37 -3.79
N ASP A 255 3.44 11.23 -3.59
CA ASP A 255 4.19 10.99 -2.38
C ASP A 255 5.50 11.78 -2.45
N LYS A 256 5.54 12.95 -1.80
CA LYS A 256 6.70 13.87 -1.77
C LYS A 256 8.01 13.22 -1.30
N LYS A 257 7.97 12.02 -0.76
CA LYS A 257 9.14 11.27 -0.26
C LYS A 257 9.17 9.82 -0.77
N GLY A 258 8.22 9.38 -1.58
CA GLY A 258 8.12 8.02 -2.10
C GLY A 258 8.83 7.82 -3.45
N GLN A 259 8.82 6.59 -3.92
CA GLN A 259 9.47 6.19 -5.18
C GLN A 259 8.94 6.96 -6.40
N ASN A 260 7.64 7.28 -6.43
CA ASN A 260 7.03 8.05 -7.52
C ASN A 260 7.65 9.44 -7.66
N HIS A 261 8.06 10.08 -6.56
CA HIS A 261 8.78 11.35 -6.59
C HIS A 261 10.11 11.23 -7.34
N PHE A 262 10.90 10.22 -7.00
CA PHE A 262 12.19 9.98 -7.66
C PHE A 262 12.03 9.56 -9.12
N ASP A 263 11.02 8.78 -9.44
CA ASP A 263 10.73 8.34 -10.81
C ASP A 263 10.30 9.50 -11.70
N ILE A 264 9.42 10.39 -11.23
CA ILE A 264 8.94 11.56 -11.96
C ILE A 264 10.07 12.57 -12.19
N ILE A 265 10.87 12.87 -11.16
CA ILE A 265 12.00 13.79 -11.32
C ILE A 265 13.07 13.21 -12.25
N SER A 266 13.31 11.90 -12.20
CA SER A 266 14.21 11.21 -13.12
C SER A 266 13.70 11.26 -14.55
N ALA A 267 12.40 11.07 -14.77
CA ALA A 267 11.78 11.19 -16.08
C ALA A 267 11.89 12.62 -16.61
N PHE A 268 11.64 13.63 -15.77
CA PHE A 268 11.78 15.04 -16.10
C PHE A 268 13.21 15.37 -16.58
N ILE A 269 14.23 15.02 -15.80
CA ILE A 269 15.64 15.29 -16.17
C ILE A 269 16.05 14.50 -17.42
N LYS A 270 15.61 13.23 -17.56
CA LYS A 270 15.87 12.44 -18.77
C LYS A 270 15.24 13.02 -20.02
N SER A 271 14.04 13.62 -19.90
CA SER A 271 13.38 14.30 -21.01
C SER A 271 14.16 15.54 -21.46
N ILE A 272 14.69 16.32 -20.51
CA ILE A 272 15.58 17.46 -20.81
C ILE A 272 16.84 16.98 -21.54
N ARG A 273 17.52 15.96 -21.02
CA ARG A 273 18.72 15.36 -21.65
C ARG A 273 18.43 14.80 -23.04
N GLY A 274 17.22 14.26 -23.23
CA GLY A 274 16.75 13.75 -24.52
C GLY A 274 16.29 14.84 -25.50
N SER A 275 16.33 16.13 -25.10
CA SER A 275 15.85 17.26 -25.88
C SER A 275 14.39 17.08 -26.34
N ASP A 276 13.53 16.50 -25.51
CA ASP A 276 12.11 16.33 -25.73
C ASP A 276 11.32 17.36 -24.93
N PRO A 277 10.92 18.49 -25.55
CA PRO A 277 10.20 19.56 -24.86
C PRO A 277 8.79 19.14 -24.40
N ASP A 278 8.09 18.31 -25.17
CA ASP A 278 6.72 17.89 -24.85
C ASP A 278 6.72 16.99 -23.61
N ALA A 279 7.60 16.00 -23.57
CA ALA A 279 7.76 15.16 -22.39
C ALA A 279 8.26 15.96 -21.17
N THR A 280 9.15 16.94 -21.38
CA THR A 280 9.62 17.81 -20.30
C THR A 280 8.49 18.63 -19.69
N LEU A 281 7.67 19.26 -20.51
CA LEU A 281 6.52 20.05 -20.06
C LEU A 281 5.46 19.16 -19.39
N PHE A 282 5.23 17.96 -19.89
CA PHE A 282 4.32 17.00 -19.30
C PHE A 282 4.75 16.62 -17.86
N TRP A 283 6.01 16.26 -17.67
CA TRP A 283 6.53 15.89 -16.34
C TRP A 283 6.58 17.10 -15.40
N LEU A 284 6.91 18.30 -15.91
CA LEU A 284 6.86 19.53 -15.13
C LEU A 284 5.44 19.83 -14.65
N ALA A 285 4.44 19.76 -15.53
CA ALA A 285 3.04 19.97 -15.18
C ALA A 285 2.56 18.97 -14.12
N ASN A 286 2.96 17.70 -14.24
CA ASN A 286 2.67 16.68 -13.23
C ASN A 286 3.27 17.02 -11.85
N MET A 287 4.52 17.48 -11.79
CA MET A 287 5.16 17.90 -10.54
C MET A 287 4.45 19.11 -9.90
N ILE A 288 4.11 20.11 -10.70
CA ILE A 288 3.40 21.31 -10.23
C ILE A 288 2.00 20.95 -9.72
N SER A 289 1.25 20.16 -10.48
CA SER A 289 -0.11 19.71 -10.11
C SER A 289 -0.10 18.85 -8.84
N ALA A 290 0.96 18.09 -8.63
CA ALA A 290 1.18 17.30 -7.44
C ALA A 290 1.64 18.12 -6.21
N GLY A 291 1.89 19.42 -6.38
CA GLY A 291 2.29 20.34 -5.32
C GLY A 291 3.76 20.19 -4.91
N GLU A 292 4.65 19.84 -5.84
CA GLU A 292 6.08 19.83 -5.61
C GLU A 292 6.59 21.26 -5.32
N ASP A 293 7.63 21.34 -4.47
CA ASP A 293 8.27 22.62 -4.16
C ASP A 293 8.96 23.17 -5.42
N PRO A 294 8.57 24.34 -5.93
CA PRO A 294 9.23 24.98 -7.06
C PRO A 294 10.74 25.11 -6.88
N LYS A 295 11.22 25.35 -5.64
CA LYS A 295 12.66 25.44 -5.34
C LYS A 295 13.37 24.11 -5.60
N TYR A 296 12.70 22.99 -5.36
CA TYR A 296 13.27 21.68 -5.65
C TYR A 296 13.38 21.45 -7.15
N ILE A 297 12.36 21.81 -7.93
CA ILE A 297 12.38 21.74 -9.39
C ILE A 297 13.51 22.61 -9.95
N PHE A 298 13.60 23.86 -9.51
CA PHE A 298 14.66 24.78 -9.94
C PHE A 298 16.05 24.28 -9.61
N ARG A 299 16.27 23.70 -8.42
CA ARG A 299 17.58 23.09 -8.09
C ARG A 299 17.96 21.98 -9.06
N ARG A 300 17.01 21.17 -9.51
CA ARG A 300 17.26 20.13 -10.51
C ARG A 300 17.59 20.69 -11.89
N LEU A 301 16.90 21.76 -12.29
CA LEU A 301 17.21 22.49 -13.52
C LEU A 301 18.60 23.12 -13.48
N LEU A 302 18.98 23.74 -12.36
CA LEU A 302 20.31 24.31 -12.14
C LEU A 302 21.42 23.25 -12.27
N ILE A 303 21.22 22.09 -11.66
CA ILE A 303 22.17 20.95 -11.76
C ILE A 303 22.29 20.51 -13.22
N SER A 304 21.17 20.33 -13.93
CA SER A 304 21.21 19.93 -15.35
C SER A 304 21.86 20.99 -16.22
N ALA A 305 21.60 22.28 -16.00
CA ALA A 305 22.24 23.37 -16.72
C ALA A 305 23.75 23.42 -16.49
N SER A 306 24.23 23.16 -15.25
CA SER A 306 25.65 23.24 -14.92
C SER A 306 26.43 21.95 -15.26
N GLU A 307 25.83 20.79 -15.09
CA GLU A 307 26.53 19.50 -15.25
C GLU A 307 26.31 18.88 -16.65
N ASP A 308 25.07 18.94 -17.18
CA ASP A 308 24.74 18.30 -18.45
C ASP A 308 25.05 19.21 -19.66
N ILE A 309 24.84 20.51 -19.54
CA ILE A 309 25.05 21.49 -20.62
C ILE A 309 26.38 22.23 -20.41
N GLY A 310 26.57 22.82 -19.23
CA GLY A 310 27.76 23.53 -18.82
C GLY A 310 28.16 24.63 -19.81
N LEU A 311 29.44 24.66 -20.21
CA LEU A 311 29.99 25.65 -21.13
C LEU A 311 29.65 25.38 -22.60
N ALA A 312 28.96 24.30 -22.94
CA ALA A 312 28.52 24.00 -24.29
C ALA A 312 27.51 25.02 -24.84
N ASP A 313 26.66 25.58 -23.96
CA ASP A 313 25.76 26.67 -24.30
C ASP A 313 25.88 27.79 -23.25
N PRO A 314 26.36 29.00 -23.65
CA PRO A 314 26.46 30.15 -22.75
C PRO A 314 25.12 30.57 -22.11
N ASN A 315 23.96 30.27 -22.75
CA ASN A 315 22.65 30.57 -22.18
C ASN A 315 22.36 29.74 -20.95
N ALA A 316 22.90 28.52 -20.83
CA ALA A 316 22.78 27.73 -19.63
C ALA A 316 23.46 28.39 -18.42
N CYS A 317 24.53 29.15 -18.65
CA CYS A 317 25.22 29.90 -17.61
C CYS A 317 24.33 30.96 -16.96
N LEU A 318 23.43 31.58 -17.73
CA LEU A 318 22.49 32.60 -17.21
C LEU A 318 21.54 32.01 -16.15
N LEU A 319 21.20 30.74 -16.26
CA LEU A 319 20.27 30.11 -15.31
C LEU A 319 20.91 29.97 -13.91
N TYR A 320 22.20 29.58 -13.82
CA TYR A 320 22.85 29.40 -12.51
C TYR A 320 23.62 30.64 -12.02
N THR A 321 23.83 31.65 -12.89
CA THR A 321 24.40 32.94 -12.50
C THR A 321 23.35 34.01 -12.18
N SER A 322 22.06 33.73 -12.42
CA SER A 322 20.98 34.65 -12.07
C SER A 322 20.94 34.92 -10.56
N PRO A 323 20.79 36.19 -10.14
CA PRO A 323 20.72 36.52 -8.72
C PRO A 323 19.59 35.78 -8.02
N SER A 324 19.89 35.25 -6.85
CA SER A 324 18.87 34.60 -6.01
C SER A 324 17.89 35.68 -5.49
N PRO A 325 16.58 35.37 -5.37
CA PRO A 325 15.64 36.32 -4.71
C PRO A 325 16.00 36.65 -3.25
N ARG A 326 17.08 36.08 -2.72
CA ARG A 326 17.60 36.34 -1.38
C ARG A 326 18.78 37.28 -1.33
N ASP A 327 19.35 37.64 -2.48
CA ASP A 327 20.40 38.65 -2.64
C ASP A 327 19.74 39.96 -3.03
#